data_297579114e130be7dcbedf0d4f849c28
#
_entry.id   297579114e130be7dcbedf0d4f849c28
#
_cell.length_a   1.000
_cell.length_b   1.000
_cell.length_c   1.000
_cell.angle_alpha   90.00
_cell.angle_beta   90.00
_cell.angle_gamma   90.00
#
_symmetry.space_group_name_H-M   'P 1'
#
loop_
_entity.id
_entity.type
_entity.pdbx_description
1 polymer ?
#
loop_
_entity_poly.entity_id
_entity_poly.type
_entity_poly.pdbx_seq_one_letter_code
_entity_poly.pdbx_strand_id
1 'polypeptide(L)'
;MLGFAQAAGAVVAGEGAVESALRKGRIQLVLLAADASSNTTKRFRNLARRFQVPLLVLPADKEELGKSIGKGIRAVVGLTRREFARLVEQGVQNEERAKTL
;
A
#
# COMPACT_ATOMS: atom_id res chain seq x y z
N MET A 1 11.43 0.12 -5.15
CA MET A 1 11.12 -0.04 -3.71
C MET A 1 10.14 -1.18 -3.44
N LEU A 2 8.96 -1.16 -4.03
CA LEU A 2 8.00 -2.26 -3.86
C LEU A 2 8.51 -3.58 -4.40
N GLY A 3 9.31 -3.57 -5.47
CA GLY A 3 9.93 -4.77 -6.00
C GLY A 3 10.84 -5.46 -5.00
N PHE A 4 11.60 -4.71 -4.21
CA PHE A 4 12.45 -5.27 -3.14
C PHE A 4 11.59 -5.87 -2.02
N ALA A 5 10.51 -5.19 -1.64
CA ALA A 5 9.59 -5.70 -0.63
C ALA A 5 8.92 -7.00 -1.08
N GLN A 6 8.55 -7.10 -2.34
CA GLN A 6 7.97 -8.31 -2.93
C GLN A 6 8.98 -9.45 -2.92
N ALA A 7 10.24 -9.19 -3.34
CA ALA A 7 11.29 -10.19 -3.35
C ALA A 7 11.60 -10.72 -1.94
N ALA A 8 11.46 -9.88 -0.93
CA ALA A 8 11.65 -10.25 0.47
C ALA A 8 10.41 -10.93 1.09
N GLY A 9 9.33 -11.11 0.34
CA GLY A 9 8.08 -11.68 0.85
C GLY A 9 7.33 -10.74 1.81
N ALA A 10 7.57 -9.43 1.70
CA ALA A 10 7.02 -8.42 2.61
C ALA A 10 5.80 -7.70 2.05
N VAL A 11 5.16 -8.25 1.02
CA VAL A 11 4.02 -7.65 0.35
C VAL A 11 2.83 -8.61 0.36
N VAL A 12 1.65 -8.06 0.68
CA VAL A 12 0.37 -8.74 0.53
C VAL A 12 -0.44 -7.94 -0.49
N ALA A 13 -0.99 -8.58 -1.50
CA ALA A 13 -1.66 -7.90 -2.61
C ALA A 13 -3.12 -8.30 -2.71
N GLY A 14 -3.98 -7.30 -2.94
CA GLY A 14 -5.41 -7.48 -3.14
C GLY A 14 -6.24 -7.27 -1.89
N GLU A 15 -7.52 -6.92 -2.09
CA GLU A 15 -8.40 -6.50 -0.98
C GLU A 15 -8.59 -7.59 0.06
N GLY A 16 -8.92 -8.81 -0.37
CA GLY A 16 -9.18 -9.91 0.57
C GLY A 16 -7.95 -10.29 1.39
N ALA A 17 -6.79 -10.38 0.73
CA ALA A 17 -5.54 -10.74 1.38
C ALA A 17 -5.08 -9.66 2.36
N VAL A 18 -5.20 -8.38 1.98
CA VAL A 18 -4.81 -7.27 2.85
C VAL A 18 -5.73 -7.19 4.07
N GLU A 19 -7.03 -7.34 3.87
CA GLU A 19 -7.98 -7.34 4.99
C GLU A 19 -7.67 -8.47 5.97
N SER A 20 -7.47 -9.69 5.46
CA SER A 20 -7.12 -10.84 6.30
C SER A 20 -5.84 -10.59 7.10
N ALA A 21 -4.82 -10.04 6.45
CA ALA A 21 -3.56 -9.74 7.12
C ALA A 21 -3.70 -8.61 8.15
N LEU A 22 -4.53 -7.60 7.89
CA LEU A 22 -4.85 -6.54 8.85
C LEU A 22 -5.47 -7.14 10.13
N ARG A 23 -6.43 -8.04 9.97
CA ARG A 23 -7.09 -8.69 11.10
C ARG A 23 -6.13 -9.53 11.93
N LYS A 24 -5.08 -10.04 11.32
CA LYS A 24 -4.04 -10.83 11.99
C LYS A 24 -2.90 -9.97 12.55
N GLY A 25 -2.99 -8.66 12.42
CA GLY A 25 -1.96 -7.74 12.91
C GLY A 25 -0.64 -7.80 12.15
N ARG A 26 -0.67 -8.19 10.88
CA ARG A 26 0.54 -8.40 10.07
C ARG A 26 0.92 -7.23 9.17
N ILE A 27 0.04 -6.24 9.03
CA ILE A 27 0.27 -5.12 8.10
C ILE A 27 0.86 -3.93 8.83
N GLN A 28 1.93 -3.35 8.28
CA GLN A 28 2.58 -2.16 8.80
C GLN A 28 2.16 -0.89 8.04
N LEU A 29 1.73 -1.03 6.79
CA LEU A 29 1.30 0.09 5.95
C LEU A 29 0.36 -0.42 4.89
N VAL A 30 -0.75 0.28 4.67
CA VAL A 30 -1.68 0.00 3.57
C VAL A 30 -1.43 1.01 2.46
N LEU A 31 -1.29 0.52 1.22
CA LEU A 31 -1.11 1.34 0.03
C LEU A 31 -2.33 1.21 -0.87
N LEU A 32 -2.88 2.36 -1.27
CA LEU A 32 -3.98 2.42 -2.23
C LEU A 32 -3.50 3.02 -3.54
N ALA A 33 -3.98 2.46 -4.65
CA ALA A 33 -3.77 3.07 -5.96
C ALA A 33 -4.56 4.39 -6.05
N ALA A 34 -4.06 5.34 -6.83
CA ALA A 34 -4.69 6.65 -7.00
C ALA A 34 -6.10 6.54 -7.59
N ASP A 35 -6.37 5.52 -8.40
CA ASP A 35 -7.66 5.28 -9.04
C ASP A 35 -8.47 4.16 -8.35
N ALA A 36 -8.16 3.82 -7.11
CA ALA A 36 -8.98 2.88 -6.35
C ALA A 36 -10.40 3.44 -6.24
N SER A 37 -11.41 2.56 -6.34
CA SER A 37 -12.81 2.98 -6.27
C SER A 37 -13.10 3.65 -4.92
N SER A 38 -14.14 4.49 -4.90
CA SER A 38 -14.56 5.14 -3.66
C SER A 38 -14.95 4.13 -2.57
N ASN A 39 -15.58 3.02 -2.96
CA ASN A 39 -15.92 1.94 -2.03
C ASN A 39 -14.67 1.29 -1.43
N THR A 40 -13.69 0.96 -2.26
CA THR A 40 -12.43 0.37 -1.81
C THR A 40 -11.68 1.35 -0.90
N THR A 41 -11.56 2.59 -1.31
CA THR A 41 -10.87 3.62 -0.54
C THR A 41 -11.51 3.79 0.84
N LYS A 42 -12.82 3.94 0.89
CA LYS A 42 -13.56 4.10 2.15
C LYS A 42 -13.38 2.88 3.07
N ARG A 43 -13.52 1.69 2.50
CA ARG A 43 -13.38 0.44 3.24
C ARG A 43 -12.01 0.32 3.89
N PHE A 44 -10.95 0.56 3.14
CA PHE A 44 -9.59 0.40 3.65
C PHE A 44 -9.16 1.55 4.56
N ARG A 45 -9.68 2.76 4.38
CA ARG A 45 -9.49 3.83 5.36
C ARG A 45 -10.09 3.44 6.71
N ASN A 46 -11.29 2.87 6.71
CA ASN A 46 -11.95 2.42 7.94
C ASN A 46 -11.20 1.26 8.59
N LEU A 47 -10.76 0.28 7.79
CA LEU A 47 -9.99 -0.86 8.29
C LEU A 47 -8.64 -0.43 8.87
N ALA A 48 -7.92 0.43 8.16
CA ALA A 48 -6.64 0.92 8.62
C ALA A 48 -6.78 1.69 9.94
N ARG A 49 -7.81 2.52 10.05
CA ARG A 49 -8.12 3.25 11.30
C ARG A 49 -8.42 2.27 12.43
N ARG A 50 -9.28 1.28 12.18
CA ARG A 50 -9.68 0.29 13.17
C ARG A 50 -8.47 -0.47 13.73
N PHE A 51 -7.55 -0.87 12.86
CA PHE A 51 -6.37 -1.64 13.26
C PHE A 51 -5.14 -0.76 13.51
N GLN A 52 -5.31 0.57 13.49
CA GLN A 52 -4.24 1.54 13.78
C GLN A 52 -3.02 1.37 12.89
N VAL A 53 -3.27 1.18 11.59
CA VAL A 53 -2.23 1.03 10.57
C VAL A 53 -2.28 2.26 9.65
N PRO A 54 -1.11 2.87 9.34
CA PRO A 54 -1.10 4.00 8.42
C PRO A 54 -1.51 3.58 7.01
N LEU A 55 -2.09 4.52 6.27
CA LEU A 55 -2.54 4.31 4.90
C LEU A 55 -2.05 5.46 4.03
N LEU A 56 -1.50 5.12 2.88
CA LEU A 56 -1.08 6.09 1.87
C LEU A 56 -1.78 5.82 0.55
N VAL A 57 -2.20 6.90 -0.13
CA VAL A 57 -2.65 6.83 -1.51
C VAL A 57 -1.44 7.17 -2.38
N LEU A 58 -1.04 6.23 -3.22
CA LEU A 58 0.13 6.41 -4.09
C LEU A 58 -0.25 7.17 -5.37
N PRO A 59 0.69 7.91 -5.97
CA PRO A 59 0.46 8.55 -7.26
C PRO A 59 0.61 7.56 -8.43
N ALA A 60 0.10 6.36 -8.27
CA ALA A 60 0.17 5.27 -9.25
C ALA A 60 -1.21 4.64 -9.36
N ASP A 61 -1.61 4.26 -10.58
CA ASP A 61 -2.89 3.60 -10.78
C ASP A 61 -2.83 2.11 -10.44
N LYS A 62 -3.96 1.44 -10.51
CA LYS A 62 -4.08 0.01 -10.16
C LYS A 62 -3.17 -0.88 -11.00
N GLU A 63 -2.98 -0.53 -12.27
CA GLU A 63 -2.14 -1.28 -13.17
C GLU A 63 -0.66 -1.12 -12.81
N GLU A 64 -0.23 0.12 -12.58
CA GLU A 64 1.14 0.43 -12.17
C GLU A 64 1.46 -0.18 -10.80
N LEU A 65 0.52 -0.11 -9.87
CA LEU A 65 0.72 -0.70 -8.53
C LEU A 65 0.89 -2.21 -8.62
N GLY A 66 0.04 -2.89 -9.39
CA GLY A 66 0.15 -4.32 -9.61
C GLY A 66 1.47 -4.71 -10.27
N LYS A 67 1.87 -3.97 -11.31
CA LYS A 67 3.13 -4.19 -12.02
C LYS A 67 4.34 -4.07 -11.11
N SER A 68 4.34 -3.09 -10.20
CA SER A 68 5.48 -2.85 -9.31
C SER A 68 5.79 -4.02 -8.39
N ILE A 69 4.83 -4.92 -8.19
CA ILE A 69 4.99 -6.11 -7.37
C ILE A 69 4.88 -7.41 -8.18
N GLY A 70 4.99 -7.31 -9.51
CA GLY A 70 4.94 -8.47 -10.39
C GLY A 70 3.58 -9.15 -10.46
N LYS A 71 2.49 -8.42 -10.24
CA LYS A 71 1.12 -8.92 -10.26
C LYS A 71 0.30 -8.20 -11.33
N GLY A 72 -0.92 -8.67 -11.56
CA GLY A 72 -1.91 -7.96 -12.37
C GLY A 72 -2.46 -6.75 -11.62
N ILE A 73 -3.56 -6.18 -12.11
CA ILE A 73 -4.20 -5.00 -11.52
C ILE A 73 -4.47 -5.20 -10.02
N ARG A 74 -4.01 -4.24 -9.20
CA ARG A 74 -4.22 -4.25 -7.76
C ARG A 74 -4.54 -2.84 -7.27
N ALA A 75 -5.66 -2.69 -6.58
CA ALA A 75 -6.04 -1.41 -5.97
C ALA A 75 -5.46 -1.24 -4.58
N VAL A 76 -5.16 -2.33 -3.88
CA VAL A 76 -4.71 -2.33 -2.49
C VAL A 76 -3.52 -3.27 -2.34
N VAL A 77 -2.50 -2.78 -1.64
CA VAL A 77 -1.31 -3.56 -1.27
C VAL A 77 -1.00 -3.27 0.19
N GLY A 78 -0.57 -4.29 0.92
CA GLY A 78 -0.12 -4.13 2.30
C GLY A 78 1.34 -4.49 2.44
N LEU A 79 2.07 -3.72 3.24
CA LEU A 79 3.44 -4.04 3.59
C LEU A 79 3.48 -4.63 4.98
N THR A 80 4.19 -5.76 5.14
CA THR A 80 4.21 -6.51 6.38
C THR A 80 5.44 -6.22 7.24
N ARG A 81 6.43 -5.50 6.70
CA ARG A 81 7.68 -5.20 7.40
C ARG A 81 7.89 -3.71 7.50
N ARG A 82 8.23 -3.25 8.69
CA ARG A 82 8.35 -1.82 9.01
C ARG A 82 9.44 -1.12 8.19
N GLU A 83 10.55 -1.77 7.91
CA GLU A 83 11.63 -1.17 7.13
C GLU A 83 11.20 -0.77 5.72
N PHE A 84 10.39 -1.60 5.08
CA PHE A 84 9.85 -1.27 3.74
C PHE A 84 8.76 -0.22 3.82
N ALA A 85 7.93 -0.26 4.87
CA ALA A 85 6.90 0.76 5.10
C ALA A 85 7.52 2.15 5.22
N ARG A 86 8.58 2.29 6.00
CA ARG A 86 9.30 3.55 6.16
C ARG A 86 9.89 4.06 4.85
N LEU A 87 10.49 3.18 4.06
CA LEU A 87 11.09 3.56 2.78
C LEU A 87 10.03 4.08 1.80
N VAL A 88 8.86 3.44 1.74
CA VAL A 88 7.78 3.88 0.87
C VAL A 88 7.22 5.23 1.34
N GLU A 89 7.01 5.41 2.64
CA GLU A 89 6.54 6.69 3.20
C GLU A 89 7.53 7.82 2.86
N GLN A 90 8.81 7.60 3.03
CA GLN A 90 9.85 8.58 2.70
C GLN A 90 9.88 8.91 1.22
N GLY A 91 9.73 7.90 0.36
CA GLY A 91 9.68 8.09 -1.09
C GLY A 91 8.53 8.98 -1.52
N VAL A 92 7.33 8.77 -0.98
CA VAL A 92 6.16 9.60 -1.27
C VAL A 92 6.38 11.03 -0.79
N GLN A 93 6.89 11.23 0.42
CA GLN A 93 7.20 12.56 0.94
C GLN A 93 8.22 13.30 0.09
N ASN A 94 9.26 12.60 -0.37
CA ASN A 94 10.29 13.20 -1.21
C ASN A 94 9.73 13.62 -2.58
N GLU A 95 8.84 12.83 -3.17
CA GLU A 95 8.17 13.19 -4.41
C GLU A 95 7.30 14.44 -4.24
N GLU A 96 6.56 14.53 -3.16
CA GLU A 96 5.75 15.70 -2.85
C GLU A 96 6.61 16.96 -2.68
N ARG A 97 7.75 16.85 -1.99
CA ARG A 97 8.70 17.95 -1.85
C ARG A 97 9.26 18.41 -3.20
N ALA A 98 9.60 17.47 -4.06
CA ALA A 98 10.10 17.77 -5.39
C ALA A 98 9.05 18.50 -6.24
N LYS A 99 7.78 18.17 -6.08
CA LYS A 99 6.68 18.85 -6.79
C LYS A 99 6.41 20.25 -6.26
N THR A 100 6.75 20.53 -5.01
CA THR A 100 6.50 21.82 -4.36
C THR A 100 7.58 22.84 -4.69
N LEU A 101 8.72 22.38 -5.13
CA LEU A 101 9.84 23.23 -5.51
C LEU A 101 9.73 23.71 -6.96
#